data_e065905e262d59c0bf49f183ef856748
#
_entry.id   e065905e262d59c0bf49f183ef856748
#
_cell.length_a   1.000
_cell.length_b   1.000
_cell.length_c   1.000
_cell.angle_alpha   90.00
_cell.angle_beta   90.00
_cell.angle_gamma   90.00
#
_symmetry.space_group_name_H-M   'P 1'
#
loop_
_entity.id
_entity.type
_entity.pdbx_description
1 polymer ?
#
loop_
_entity_poly.entity_id
_entity_poly.type
_entity_poly.pdbx_seq_one_letter_code
_entity_poly.pdbx_strand_id
1 'polypeptide(L)'
;TLIYVIIILITLIMRWIIYMQKNKGAEPVKKKITIGIPRAMLYYRYEVLWKNFFSILGADCVISEPTNKEIIKSGTAAAIDEACLCTKIYLGHVKSLIGKCDYILIPRISNFGIKRNMCTKFEALYDIACNTFRKTSQKFLTYNVDVIEDCPEENAFIEMGIELGFSKKEALNAYKEAKKGETESLKNHLKANEGLYKKNGLKILIVAHSYVAMDSYIGKPVTDFLKKLGTVPIMADVVDRKDALKRSAKVSPTLKWELSRELVGSIDEHIDKIDGMVLMSAFPCGPDSMVDEMIIRKFRGKPILNITLDDQDGTAGLETRLESFVDILRFKGGTL
;
A
#
# COMPACT_ATOMS: atom_id res chain seq x y z
N THR A 1 -54.51 -40.86 38.91
CA THR A 1 -53.45 -41.11 37.91
C THR A 1 -53.45 -40.06 36.79
N LEU A 2 -54.62 -39.62 36.34
CA LEU A 2 -54.74 -38.63 35.19
C LEU A 2 -54.21 -37.25 35.56
N ILE A 3 -54.46 -36.79 36.78
CA ILE A 3 -54.03 -35.48 37.32
C ILE A 3 -52.49 -35.36 37.37
N TYR A 4 -51.80 -36.45 37.75
CA TYR A 4 -50.33 -36.45 37.76
C TYR A 4 -49.70 -36.37 36.40
N VAL A 5 -50.29 -36.97 35.36
CA VAL A 5 -49.84 -36.90 33.97
C VAL A 5 -50.01 -35.48 33.42
N ILE A 6 -51.14 -34.82 33.74
CA ILE A 6 -51.41 -33.45 33.33
C ILE A 6 -50.42 -32.47 33.98
N ILE A 7 -50.09 -32.60 35.24
CA ILE A 7 -49.11 -31.74 35.93
C ILE A 7 -47.69 -31.91 35.34
N ILE A 8 -47.27 -33.14 34.99
CA ILE A 8 -45.99 -33.40 34.34
C ILE A 8 -45.95 -32.74 32.94
N LEU A 9 -47.00 -32.88 32.15
CA LEU A 9 -47.09 -32.26 30.84
C LEU A 9 -47.03 -30.72 30.90
N ILE A 10 -47.77 -30.11 31.84
CA ILE A 10 -47.74 -28.65 32.04
C ILE A 10 -46.33 -28.20 32.45
N THR A 11 -45.66 -28.94 33.33
CA THR A 11 -44.30 -28.61 33.78
C THR A 11 -43.28 -28.73 32.65
N LEU A 12 -43.40 -29.71 31.77
CA LEU A 12 -42.56 -29.88 30.60
C LEU A 12 -42.79 -28.76 29.56
N ILE A 13 -44.05 -28.41 29.33
CA ILE A 13 -44.41 -27.31 28.42
C ILE A 13 -43.91 -25.98 28.96
N MET A 14 -44.05 -25.70 30.26
CA MET A 14 -43.54 -24.48 30.88
C MET A 14 -41.99 -24.41 30.82
N ARG A 15 -41.30 -25.53 31.08
CA ARG A 15 -39.82 -25.61 30.90
C ARG A 15 -39.43 -25.39 29.45
N TRP A 16 -40.16 -25.91 28.48
CA TRP A 16 -39.89 -25.72 27.07
C TRP A 16 -40.13 -24.25 26.63
N ILE A 17 -41.21 -23.63 27.15
CA ILE A 17 -41.50 -22.18 26.87
C ILE A 17 -40.42 -21.29 27.49
N ILE A 18 -39.99 -21.57 28.73
CA ILE A 18 -38.90 -20.82 29.38
C ILE A 18 -37.57 -21.01 28.64
N TYR A 19 -37.28 -22.23 28.18
CA TYR A 19 -36.11 -22.53 27.36
C TYR A 19 -36.16 -21.76 26.02
N MET A 20 -37.30 -21.74 25.36
CA MET A 20 -37.51 -20.99 24.11
C MET A 20 -37.49 -19.47 24.31
N GLN A 21 -38.00 -18.93 25.42
CA GLN A 21 -37.91 -17.52 25.79
C GLN A 21 -36.46 -17.08 26.12
N LYS A 22 -35.71 -17.95 26.84
CA LYS A 22 -34.30 -17.70 27.16
C LYS A 22 -33.38 -17.72 25.93
N ASN A 23 -33.77 -18.48 24.90
CA ASN A 23 -33.04 -18.57 23.65
C ASN A 23 -33.55 -17.64 22.53
N LYS A 24 -34.64 -16.90 22.75
CA LYS A 24 -35.17 -15.89 21.79
C LYS A 24 -34.33 -14.60 21.70
N GLY A 25 -33.24 -14.45 22.44
CA GLY A 25 -32.42 -13.26 22.48
C GLY A 25 -30.95 -13.43 22.10
N ALA A 26 -30.52 -14.65 21.80
CA ALA A 26 -29.20 -14.86 21.22
C ALA A 26 -29.34 -14.85 19.68
N GLU A 27 -29.36 -13.66 19.05
CA GLU A 27 -28.92 -13.62 17.67
C GLU A 27 -27.56 -14.33 17.62
N PRO A 28 -27.35 -15.28 16.67
CA PRO A 28 -26.04 -15.88 16.51
C PRO A 28 -25.06 -14.72 16.36
N VAL A 29 -24.09 -14.60 17.28
CA VAL A 29 -23.00 -13.64 17.18
C VAL A 29 -22.41 -13.87 15.80
N LYS A 30 -22.79 -13.00 14.82
CA LYS A 30 -22.34 -13.10 13.43
C LYS A 30 -20.83 -13.02 13.52
N LYS A 31 -20.14 -14.14 13.31
CA LYS A 31 -18.66 -14.16 13.36
C LYS A 31 -18.15 -13.01 12.51
N LYS A 32 -17.45 -12.10 13.14
CA LYS A 32 -16.92 -10.92 12.46
C LYS A 32 -15.91 -11.37 11.42
N ILE A 33 -16.09 -10.94 10.18
CA ILE A 33 -15.18 -11.28 9.07
C ILE A 33 -13.83 -10.64 9.35
N THR A 34 -12.74 -11.39 9.14
CA THR A 34 -11.38 -10.90 9.29
C THR A 34 -10.69 -10.82 7.93
N ILE A 35 -10.14 -9.63 7.60
CA ILE A 35 -9.45 -9.35 6.34
C ILE A 35 -7.97 -9.14 6.59
N GLY A 36 -7.14 -10.03 6.07
CA GLY A 36 -5.70 -9.88 6.06
C GLY A 36 -5.25 -8.85 5.03
N ILE A 37 -4.44 -7.89 5.43
CA ILE A 37 -3.91 -6.87 4.53
C ILE A 37 -2.39 -6.98 4.50
N PRO A 38 -1.78 -7.38 3.37
CA PRO A 38 -0.32 -7.40 3.21
C PRO A 38 0.25 -5.98 3.30
N ARG A 39 1.19 -5.75 4.23
CA ARG A 39 1.87 -4.45 4.42
C ARG A 39 2.96 -4.27 3.37
N ALA A 40 2.59 -4.26 2.10
CA ALA A 40 3.50 -4.10 0.97
C ALA A 40 2.78 -3.48 -0.23
N MET A 41 3.53 -3.01 -1.22
CA MET A 41 3.03 -2.41 -2.46
C MET A 41 1.95 -1.36 -2.20
N LEU A 42 0.73 -1.53 -2.71
CA LEU A 42 -0.36 -0.54 -2.61
C LEU A 42 -0.88 -0.31 -1.19
N TYR A 43 -0.47 -1.09 -0.19
CA TYR A 43 -0.79 -0.83 1.21
C TYR A 43 -0.43 0.60 1.62
N TYR A 44 0.78 1.04 1.34
CA TYR A 44 1.25 2.39 1.71
C TYR A 44 0.48 3.53 1.04
N ARG A 45 -0.23 3.23 -0.06
CA ARG A 45 -1.08 4.20 -0.75
C ARG A 45 -2.52 4.18 -0.27
N TYR A 46 -3.07 3.00 0.00
CA TYR A 46 -4.49 2.76 0.23
C TYR A 46 -4.84 2.28 1.65
N GLU A 47 -3.88 2.27 2.56
CA GLU A 47 -4.08 1.81 3.95
C GLU A 47 -5.33 2.41 4.59
N VAL A 48 -5.49 3.72 4.51
CA VAL A 48 -6.62 4.44 5.13
C VAL A 48 -7.93 4.07 4.45
N LEU A 49 -7.95 4.01 3.11
CA LEU A 49 -9.14 3.64 2.34
C LEU A 49 -9.59 2.21 2.71
N TRP A 50 -8.68 1.25 2.69
CA TRP A 50 -9.00 -0.15 2.98
C TRP A 50 -9.46 -0.36 4.41
N LYS A 51 -8.73 0.15 5.38
CA LYS A 51 -9.07 0.01 6.81
C LYS A 51 -10.42 0.64 7.14
N ASN A 52 -10.69 1.83 6.61
CA ASN A 52 -11.97 2.50 6.82
C ASN A 52 -13.12 1.74 6.14
N PHE A 53 -12.94 1.29 4.89
CA PHE A 53 -13.96 0.53 4.17
C PHE A 53 -14.39 -0.72 4.94
N PHE A 54 -13.44 -1.56 5.34
CA PHE A 54 -13.73 -2.78 6.08
C PHE A 54 -14.28 -2.49 7.48
N SER A 55 -13.75 -1.50 8.18
CA SER A 55 -14.25 -1.09 9.50
C SER A 55 -15.71 -0.63 9.46
N ILE A 56 -16.10 0.17 8.44
CA ILE A 56 -17.48 0.63 8.26
C ILE A 56 -18.43 -0.53 7.97
N LEU A 57 -17.96 -1.54 7.23
CA LEU A 57 -18.69 -2.78 6.99
C LEU A 57 -18.72 -3.72 8.21
N GLY A 58 -18.03 -3.38 9.30
CA GLY A 58 -17.99 -4.20 10.51
C GLY A 58 -17.02 -5.38 10.42
N ALA A 59 -16.10 -5.41 9.46
CA ALA A 59 -15.03 -6.39 9.36
C ALA A 59 -13.76 -5.91 10.12
N ASP A 60 -12.96 -6.85 10.62
CA ASP A 60 -11.68 -6.57 11.27
C ASP A 60 -10.52 -6.71 10.27
N CYS A 61 -9.53 -5.84 10.36
CA CYS A 61 -8.32 -5.90 9.55
C CYS A 61 -7.16 -6.52 10.34
N VAL A 62 -6.53 -7.54 9.77
CA VAL A 62 -5.28 -8.15 10.26
C VAL A 62 -4.15 -7.69 9.35
N ILE A 63 -3.36 -6.72 9.80
CA ILE A 63 -2.22 -6.22 9.03
C ILE A 63 -1.01 -7.13 9.28
N SER A 64 -0.30 -7.52 8.22
CA SER A 64 0.95 -8.27 8.40
C SER A 64 2.01 -7.42 9.12
N GLU A 65 2.92 -8.09 9.84
CA GLU A 65 4.04 -7.42 10.52
C GLU A 65 4.88 -6.58 9.55
N PRO A 66 5.62 -5.57 10.03
CA PRO A 66 6.57 -4.85 9.20
C PRO A 66 7.53 -5.80 8.49
N THR A 67 7.96 -5.43 7.28
CA THR A 67 8.92 -6.22 6.49
C THR A 67 10.18 -6.51 7.32
N ASN A 68 10.57 -7.77 7.33
CA ASN A 68 11.73 -8.29 8.02
C ASN A 68 12.39 -9.41 7.20
N LYS A 69 13.54 -9.93 7.67
CA LYS A 69 14.30 -10.96 6.97
C LYS A 69 13.49 -12.23 6.67
N GLU A 70 12.60 -12.65 7.57
CA GLU A 70 11.79 -13.85 7.38
C GLU A 70 10.73 -13.64 6.30
N ILE A 71 10.09 -12.47 6.27
CA ILE A 71 9.14 -12.10 5.21
C ILE A 71 9.84 -12.09 3.86
N ILE A 72 11.03 -11.47 3.75
CA ILE A 72 11.79 -11.42 2.48
C ILE A 72 12.17 -12.84 2.06
N LYS A 73 12.80 -13.62 2.94
CA LYS A 73 13.21 -14.99 2.66
C LYS A 73 12.04 -15.87 2.19
N SER A 74 10.91 -15.77 2.87
CA SER A 74 9.73 -16.56 2.53
C SER A 74 9.07 -16.11 1.22
N GLY A 75 9.15 -14.82 0.91
CA GLY A 75 8.65 -14.25 -0.34
C GLY A 75 9.55 -14.56 -1.53
N THR A 76 10.87 -14.48 -1.36
CA THR A 76 11.86 -14.89 -2.37
C THR A 76 11.69 -16.37 -2.71
N ALA A 77 11.52 -17.25 -1.72
CA ALA A 77 11.26 -18.67 -1.94
C ALA A 77 9.91 -18.97 -2.61
N ALA A 78 8.94 -18.04 -2.56
CA ALA A 78 7.62 -18.19 -3.16
C ALA A 78 7.51 -17.56 -4.57
N ALA A 79 8.43 -16.67 -4.92
CA ALA A 79 8.46 -15.94 -6.18
C ALA A 79 9.31 -16.67 -7.23
N ILE A 80 9.17 -16.27 -8.49
CA ILE A 80 10.14 -16.57 -9.54
C ILE A 80 11.37 -15.65 -9.39
N ASP A 81 12.53 -16.08 -9.81
CA ASP A 81 13.80 -15.36 -9.61
C ASP A 81 13.78 -13.95 -10.20
N GLU A 82 13.15 -13.77 -11.37
CA GLU A 82 13.06 -12.49 -12.08
C GLU A 82 11.97 -11.54 -11.50
N ALA A 83 11.25 -11.94 -10.47
CA ALA A 83 10.31 -11.05 -9.82
C ALA A 83 11.05 -9.90 -9.12
N CYS A 84 10.56 -8.66 -9.27
CA CYS A 84 11.15 -7.53 -8.55
C CYS A 84 11.00 -7.72 -7.03
N LEU A 85 11.93 -7.14 -6.28
CA LEU A 85 11.97 -7.23 -4.82
C LEU A 85 10.62 -6.88 -4.16
N CYS A 86 9.91 -5.87 -4.67
CA CYS A 86 8.58 -5.52 -4.13
C CYS A 86 7.56 -6.65 -4.29
N THR A 87 7.59 -7.41 -5.40
CA THR A 87 6.74 -8.59 -5.58
C THR A 87 7.13 -9.71 -4.63
N LYS A 88 8.44 -9.95 -4.45
CA LYS A 88 8.95 -10.93 -3.48
C LYS A 88 8.49 -10.59 -2.06
N ILE A 89 8.69 -9.34 -1.63
CA ILE A 89 8.21 -8.84 -0.33
C ILE A 89 6.69 -9.04 -0.20
N TYR A 90 5.92 -8.69 -1.22
CA TYR A 90 4.46 -8.84 -1.20
C TYR A 90 4.03 -10.29 -0.98
N LEU A 91 4.61 -11.24 -1.70
CA LEU A 91 4.32 -12.67 -1.53
C LEU A 91 4.71 -13.16 -0.14
N GLY A 92 5.79 -12.64 0.44
CA GLY A 92 6.16 -12.92 1.83
C GLY A 92 5.10 -12.44 2.83
N HIS A 93 4.57 -11.24 2.65
CA HIS A 93 3.48 -10.72 3.47
C HIS A 93 2.18 -11.53 3.30
N VAL A 94 1.81 -11.90 2.07
CA VAL A 94 0.67 -12.79 1.82
C VAL A 94 0.86 -14.10 2.56
N LYS A 95 2.03 -14.74 2.42
CA LYS A 95 2.34 -16.01 3.10
C LYS A 95 2.24 -15.89 4.62
N SER A 96 2.67 -14.76 5.19
CA SER A 96 2.62 -14.52 6.64
C SER A 96 1.20 -14.40 7.20
N LEU A 97 0.21 -14.12 6.35
CA LEU A 97 -1.21 -13.97 6.72
C LEU A 97 -2.04 -15.24 6.51
N ILE A 98 -1.53 -16.23 5.78
CA ILE A 98 -2.24 -17.49 5.53
C ILE A 98 -2.60 -18.16 6.87
N GLY A 99 -3.89 -18.50 7.02
CA GLY A 99 -4.47 -19.12 8.22
C GLY A 99 -4.71 -18.18 9.40
N LYS A 100 -4.45 -16.85 9.25
CA LYS A 100 -4.66 -15.85 10.31
C LYS A 100 -5.92 -14.99 10.11
N CYS A 101 -6.59 -15.11 8.98
CA CYS A 101 -7.77 -14.33 8.61
C CYS A 101 -8.68 -15.12 7.69
N ASP A 102 -9.92 -14.68 7.55
CA ASP A 102 -10.89 -15.35 6.69
C ASP A 102 -10.56 -15.09 5.19
N TYR A 103 -10.14 -13.87 4.85
CA TYR A 103 -9.73 -13.47 3.50
C TYR A 103 -8.42 -12.69 3.55
N ILE A 104 -7.58 -12.79 2.52
CA ILE A 104 -6.44 -11.90 2.30
C ILE A 104 -6.77 -10.99 1.12
N LEU A 105 -6.70 -9.66 1.33
CA LEU A 105 -6.93 -8.66 0.30
C LEU A 105 -5.76 -8.62 -0.68
N ILE A 106 -6.05 -8.80 -1.97
CA ILE A 106 -5.08 -8.68 -3.05
C ILE A 106 -5.70 -7.82 -4.16
N PRO A 107 -5.36 -6.54 -4.24
CA PRO A 107 -5.91 -5.65 -5.25
C PRO A 107 -5.42 -6.02 -6.66
N ARG A 108 -6.27 -5.86 -7.65
CA ARG A 108 -5.93 -5.89 -9.07
C ARG A 108 -6.20 -4.51 -9.65
N ILE A 109 -5.17 -3.81 -10.13
CA ILE A 109 -5.31 -2.50 -10.74
C ILE A 109 -4.53 -2.47 -12.05
N SER A 110 -5.26 -2.39 -13.16
CA SER A 110 -4.71 -2.34 -14.51
C SER A 110 -4.41 -0.89 -14.92
N ASN A 111 -5.42 -0.02 -14.77
CA ASN A 111 -5.31 1.39 -15.18
C ASN A 111 -6.37 2.27 -14.49
N PHE A 112 -6.15 3.57 -14.56
CA PHE A 112 -7.11 4.63 -14.19
C PHE A 112 -7.58 5.42 -15.42
N GLY A 113 -7.54 4.81 -16.60
CA GLY A 113 -7.92 5.38 -17.88
C GLY A 113 -6.76 5.46 -18.88
N ILE A 114 -7.00 6.09 -20.03
CA ILE A 114 -6.03 6.17 -21.13
C ILE A 114 -4.74 6.86 -20.66
N LYS A 115 -3.58 6.25 -20.95
CA LYS A 115 -2.24 6.71 -20.52
C LYS A 115 -2.06 6.78 -18.99
N ARG A 116 -2.84 6.03 -18.24
CA ARG A 116 -2.79 5.97 -16.77
C ARG A 116 -2.66 4.52 -16.31
N ASN A 117 -1.69 3.81 -16.89
CA ASN A 117 -1.49 2.39 -16.67
C ASN A 117 -0.76 2.15 -15.36
N MET A 118 -1.08 1.04 -14.73
CA MET A 118 -0.24 0.49 -13.67
C MET A 118 0.85 -0.41 -14.27
N CYS A 119 1.85 -0.77 -13.47
CA CYS A 119 2.79 -1.82 -13.84
C CYS A 119 2.02 -3.16 -13.91
N THR A 120 2.38 -4.02 -14.86
CA THR A 120 1.75 -5.33 -15.06
C THR A 120 1.77 -6.23 -13.81
N LYS A 121 2.69 -5.98 -12.84
CA LYS A 121 2.67 -6.68 -11.56
C LYS A 121 1.44 -6.34 -10.71
N PHE A 122 0.93 -5.11 -10.76
CA PHE A 122 -0.31 -4.74 -10.06
C PHE A 122 -1.56 -5.34 -10.74
N GLU A 123 -1.54 -5.44 -12.05
CA GLU A 123 -2.62 -6.07 -12.82
C GLU A 123 -2.68 -7.59 -12.55
N ALA A 124 -1.53 -8.26 -12.56
CA ALA A 124 -1.44 -9.71 -12.39
C ALA A 124 -1.32 -10.18 -10.92
N LEU A 125 -1.30 -9.25 -9.94
CA LEU A 125 -0.95 -9.56 -8.56
C LEU A 125 -1.84 -10.62 -7.93
N TYR A 126 -3.15 -10.54 -8.19
CA TYR A 126 -4.14 -11.50 -7.71
C TYR A 126 -3.87 -12.90 -8.27
N ASP A 127 -3.65 -13.01 -9.58
CA ASP A 127 -3.39 -14.28 -10.24
C ASP A 127 -2.06 -14.89 -9.78
N ILE A 128 -1.03 -14.07 -9.61
CA ILE A 128 0.27 -14.49 -9.07
C ILE A 128 0.08 -15.10 -7.67
N ALA A 129 -0.62 -14.41 -6.77
CA ALA A 129 -0.82 -14.90 -5.41
C ALA A 129 -1.71 -16.16 -5.37
N CYS A 130 -2.83 -16.19 -6.10
CA CYS A 130 -3.70 -17.36 -6.19
C CYS A 130 -2.96 -18.59 -6.71
N ASN A 131 -2.14 -18.44 -7.76
CA ASN A 131 -1.37 -19.54 -8.30
C ASN A 131 -0.24 -19.99 -7.37
N THR A 132 0.47 -19.05 -6.75
CA THR A 132 1.55 -19.34 -5.81
C THR A 132 1.04 -20.14 -4.61
N PHE A 133 -0.10 -19.72 -4.05
CA PHE A 133 -0.67 -20.32 -2.83
C PHE A 133 -1.87 -21.23 -3.08
N ARG A 134 -2.05 -21.75 -4.32
CA ARG A 134 -3.17 -22.62 -4.73
C ARG A 134 -3.35 -23.90 -3.90
N LYS A 135 -2.32 -24.32 -3.17
CA LYS A 135 -2.36 -25.52 -2.32
C LYS A 135 -2.88 -25.22 -0.89
N THR A 136 -3.19 -23.97 -0.59
CA THR A 136 -3.74 -23.58 0.71
C THR A 136 -5.26 -23.48 0.64
N SER A 137 -5.94 -23.59 1.80
CA SER A 137 -7.38 -23.33 1.91
C SER A 137 -7.70 -21.83 2.12
N GLN A 138 -6.70 -20.95 2.07
CA GLN A 138 -6.86 -19.53 2.27
C GLN A 138 -7.71 -18.92 1.16
N LYS A 139 -8.71 -18.13 1.53
CA LYS A 139 -9.50 -17.34 0.60
C LYS A 139 -8.80 -16.02 0.31
N PHE A 140 -8.78 -15.63 -0.96
CA PHE A 140 -8.29 -14.35 -1.40
C PHE A 140 -9.46 -13.46 -1.82
N LEU A 141 -9.44 -12.21 -1.39
CA LEU A 141 -10.40 -11.19 -1.75
C LEU A 141 -9.72 -10.21 -2.71
N THR A 142 -10.39 -9.86 -3.79
CA THR A 142 -9.86 -8.86 -4.73
C THR A 142 -10.88 -7.79 -5.04
N TYR A 143 -10.39 -6.64 -5.50
CA TYR A 143 -11.16 -5.68 -6.26
C TYR A 143 -10.39 -5.36 -7.54
N ASN A 144 -11.11 -5.18 -8.64
CA ASN A 144 -10.53 -4.98 -9.95
C ASN A 144 -10.80 -3.56 -10.45
N VAL A 145 -9.73 -2.75 -10.63
CA VAL A 145 -9.84 -1.40 -11.21
C VAL A 145 -9.28 -1.43 -12.63
N ASP A 146 -10.15 -1.25 -13.59
CA ASP A 146 -9.82 -1.12 -15.01
C ASP A 146 -10.80 -0.13 -15.67
N VAL A 147 -10.43 1.14 -15.67
CA VAL A 147 -11.31 2.21 -16.16
C VAL A 147 -11.52 2.13 -17.66
N ILE A 148 -10.59 1.53 -18.41
CA ILE A 148 -10.73 1.33 -19.86
C ILE A 148 -11.81 0.29 -20.15
N GLU A 149 -11.95 -0.73 -19.29
CA GLU A 149 -12.97 -1.77 -19.37
C GLU A 149 -14.21 -1.44 -18.49
N ASP A 150 -14.48 -0.15 -18.25
CA ASP A 150 -15.63 0.37 -17.49
C ASP A 150 -15.75 -0.17 -16.04
N CYS A 151 -14.62 -0.47 -15.41
CA CYS A 151 -14.55 -0.89 -14.02
C CYS A 151 -13.80 0.15 -13.17
N PRO A 152 -14.44 1.29 -12.79
CA PRO A 152 -13.85 2.30 -11.94
C PRO A 152 -13.74 1.83 -10.48
N GLU A 153 -12.90 2.50 -9.69
CA GLU A 153 -12.62 2.17 -8.29
C GLU A 153 -13.91 2.02 -7.44
N GLU A 154 -14.90 2.88 -7.62
CA GLU A 154 -16.17 2.81 -6.88
C GLU A 154 -16.90 1.49 -7.15
N ASN A 155 -17.01 1.08 -8.41
CA ASN A 155 -17.67 -0.18 -8.79
C ASN A 155 -16.91 -1.39 -8.23
N ALA A 156 -15.57 -1.38 -8.33
CA ALA A 156 -14.72 -2.43 -7.81
C ALA A 156 -14.89 -2.65 -6.29
N PHE A 157 -15.01 -1.57 -5.53
CA PHE A 157 -15.26 -1.66 -4.08
C PHE A 157 -16.68 -2.14 -3.76
N ILE A 158 -17.68 -1.76 -4.57
CA ILE A 158 -19.05 -2.25 -4.40
C ILE A 158 -19.11 -3.76 -4.65
N GLU A 159 -18.49 -4.25 -5.70
CA GLU A 159 -18.43 -5.67 -6.02
C GLU A 159 -17.74 -6.48 -4.92
N MET A 160 -16.61 -5.99 -4.43
CA MET A 160 -15.90 -6.58 -3.29
C MET A 160 -16.79 -6.65 -2.04
N GLY A 161 -17.57 -5.59 -1.75
CA GLY A 161 -18.51 -5.59 -0.63
C GLY A 161 -19.64 -6.60 -0.78
N ILE A 162 -20.15 -6.78 -2.01
CA ILE A 162 -21.16 -7.80 -2.33
C ILE A 162 -20.60 -9.22 -2.15
N GLU A 163 -19.34 -9.46 -2.57
CA GLU A 163 -18.67 -10.74 -2.37
C GLU A 163 -18.57 -11.10 -0.88
N LEU A 164 -18.37 -10.11 -0.01
CA LEU A 164 -18.36 -10.27 1.44
C LEU A 164 -19.77 -10.44 2.06
N GLY A 165 -20.83 -10.37 1.25
CA GLY A 165 -22.21 -10.58 1.69
C GLY A 165 -22.94 -9.31 2.12
N PHE A 166 -22.41 -8.12 1.84
CA PHE A 166 -23.08 -6.84 2.09
C PHE A 166 -23.95 -6.43 0.88
N SER A 167 -24.96 -5.60 1.14
CA SER A 167 -25.76 -5.02 0.06
C SER A 167 -24.95 -3.98 -0.73
N LYS A 168 -25.34 -3.76 -1.99
CA LYS A 168 -24.78 -2.69 -2.83
C LYS A 168 -24.80 -1.32 -2.15
N LYS A 169 -25.88 -1.02 -1.42
CA LYS A 169 -26.05 0.25 -0.70
C LYS A 169 -25.05 0.39 0.45
N GLU A 170 -24.84 -0.66 1.24
CA GLU A 170 -23.87 -0.68 2.33
C GLU A 170 -22.45 -0.53 1.78
N ALA A 171 -22.09 -1.30 0.77
CA ALA A 171 -20.77 -1.22 0.13
C ALA A 171 -20.49 0.16 -0.46
N LEU A 172 -21.46 0.77 -1.18
CA LEU A 172 -21.33 2.11 -1.72
C LEU A 172 -21.15 3.17 -0.63
N ASN A 173 -21.95 3.10 0.44
CA ASN A 173 -21.83 4.03 1.55
C ASN A 173 -20.47 3.89 2.25
N ALA A 174 -20.02 2.65 2.50
CA ALA A 174 -18.72 2.37 3.09
C ALA A 174 -17.57 2.93 2.23
N TYR A 175 -17.63 2.73 0.91
CA TYR A 175 -16.65 3.29 -0.01
C TYR A 175 -16.60 4.82 0.04
N LYS A 176 -17.76 5.49 -0.03
CA LYS A 176 -17.83 6.96 -0.03
C LYS A 176 -17.26 7.57 1.26
N GLU A 177 -17.59 6.99 2.41
CA GLU A 177 -17.06 7.48 3.70
C GLU A 177 -15.55 7.16 3.83
N ALA A 178 -15.12 5.95 3.43
CA ALA A 178 -13.71 5.59 3.42
C ALA A 178 -12.87 6.51 2.51
N LYS A 179 -13.42 6.90 1.35
CA LYS A 179 -12.78 7.82 0.39
C LYS A 179 -12.63 9.23 0.93
N LYS A 180 -13.58 9.71 1.75
CA LYS A 180 -13.43 10.99 2.48
C LYS A 180 -12.23 10.91 3.45
N GLY A 181 -12.12 9.81 4.20
CA GLY A 181 -11.01 9.60 5.12
C GLY A 181 -9.64 9.52 4.42
N GLU A 182 -9.56 8.85 3.27
CA GLU A 182 -8.34 8.83 2.43
C GLU A 182 -7.98 10.26 1.97
N THR A 183 -8.96 11.01 1.49
CA THR A 183 -8.74 12.38 1.00
C THR A 183 -8.22 13.30 2.12
N GLU A 184 -8.78 13.20 3.32
CA GLU A 184 -8.34 13.99 4.47
C GLU A 184 -6.94 13.57 4.93
N SER A 185 -6.65 12.28 4.96
CA SER A 185 -5.31 11.77 5.26
C SER A 185 -4.27 12.30 4.28
N LEU A 186 -4.57 12.29 2.96
CA LEU A 186 -3.67 12.85 1.96
C LEU A 186 -3.40 14.34 2.18
N LYS A 187 -4.44 15.15 2.48
CA LYS A 187 -4.27 16.57 2.80
C LYS A 187 -3.34 16.79 3.99
N ASN A 188 -3.49 15.97 5.03
CA ASN A 188 -2.64 16.06 6.22
C ASN A 188 -1.18 15.69 5.89
N HIS A 189 -0.95 14.68 5.07
CA HIS A 189 0.39 14.32 4.61
C HIS A 189 1.01 15.42 3.75
N LEU A 190 0.26 16.02 2.81
CA LEU A 190 0.72 17.16 2.01
C LEU A 190 1.15 18.32 2.90
N LYS A 191 0.33 18.71 3.85
CA LYS A 191 0.65 19.79 4.81
C LYS A 191 1.88 19.47 5.65
N ALA A 192 2.02 18.23 6.11
CA ALA A 192 3.20 17.78 6.86
C ALA A 192 4.46 17.83 6.01
N ASN A 193 4.40 17.35 4.75
CA ASN A 193 5.51 17.35 3.80
C ASN A 193 5.94 18.78 3.46
N GLU A 194 4.99 19.68 3.22
CA GLU A 194 5.27 21.11 3.01
C GLU A 194 5.92 21.76 4.23
N GLY A 195 5.50 21.39 5.43
CA GLY A 195 6.10 21.86 6.67
C GLY A 195 7.61 21.54 6.82
N LEU A 196 8.09 20.49 6.12
CA LEU A 196 9.49 20.10 6.15
C LEU A 196 10.42 21.17 5.53
N TYR A 197 9.94 21.97 4.58
CA TYR A 197 10.72 23.04 3.96
C TYR A 197 11.12 24.13 4.95
N LYS A 198 10.40 24.29 6.06
CA LYS A 198 10.68 25.26 7.11
C LYS A 198 11.77 24.79 8.09
N LYS A 199 12.14 23.51 8.07
CA LYS A 199 13.18 22.96 8.96
C LYS A 199 14.58 23.37 8.47
N ASN A 200 15.52 23.52 9.37
CA ASN A 200 16.92 23.71 9.02
C ASN A 200 17.54 22.42 8.47
N GLY A 201 18.51 22.54 7.56
CA GLY A 201 19.23 21.44 6.93
C GLY A 201 18.94 21.30 5.43
N LEU A 202 19.79 20.54 4.74
CA LEU A 202 19.69 20.26 3.32
C LEU A 202 18.38 19.51 3.00
N LYS A 203 17.65 20.00 2.00
CA LYS A 203 16.41 19.40 1.51
C LYS A 203 16.72 18.35 0.46
N ILE A 204 16.50 17.10 0.78
CA ILE A 204 16.75 15.98 -0.15
C ILE A 204 15.41 15.37 -0.56
N LEU A 205 15.07 15.47 -1.85
CA LEU A 205 13.87 14.83 -2.38
C LEU A 205 14.12 13.33 -2.53
N ILE A 206 13.30 12.53 -1.86
CA ILE A 206 13.29 11.08 -1.99
C ILE A 206 12.33 10.71 -3.11
N VAL A 207 12.88 10.36 -4.24
CA VAL A 207 12.12 9.97 -5.44
C VAL A 207 12.03 8.45 -5.46
N ALA A 208 10.98 7.94 -4.88
CA ALA A 208 10.68 6.53 -4.81
C ALA A 208 9.18 6.32 -4.61
N HIS A 209 8.65 5.21 -5.06
CA HIS A 209 7.29 4.81 -4.70
C HIS A 209 7.17 4.59 -3.19
N SER A 210 6.01 4.91 -2.60
CA SER A 210 5.77 4.75 -1.15
C SER A 210 6.12 3.35 -0.65
N TYR A 211 5.82 2.33 -1.43
CA TYR A 211 6.10 0.93 -1.07
C TYR A 211 7.60 0.56 -1.11
N VAL A 212 8.45 1.41 -1.70
CA VAL A 212 9.91 1.31 -1.59
C VAL A 212 10.38 2.19 -0.44
N ALA A 213 10.02 3.48 -0.45
CA ALA A 213 10.54 4.48 0.48
C ALA A 213 10.11 4.25 1.95
N MET A 214 8.90 3.78 2.18
CA MET A 214 8.31 3.60 3.51
C MET A 214 8.46 2.18 4.06
N ASP A 215 8.89 1.23 3.23
CA ASP A 215 9.13 -0.14 3.70
C ASP A 215 10.20 -0.16 4.78
N SER A 216 9.89 -0.86 5.89
CA SER A 216 10.71 -0.85 7.10
C SER A 216 12.09 -1.47 6.93
N TYR A 217 12.28 -2.32 5.92
CA TYR A 217 13.52 -3.06 5.69
C TYR A 217 14.36 -2.49 4.56
N ILE A 218 13.73 -2.00 3.48
CA ILE A 218 14.47 -1.56 2.29
C ILE A 218 14.66 -0.04 2.22
N GLY A 219 13.62 0.77 2.21
CA GLY A 219 13.74 2.21 1.97
C GLY A 219 13.78 3.07 3.22
N LYS A 220 13.07 2.68 4.29
CA LYS A 220 13.08 3.43 5.54
C LYS A 220 14.48 3.58 6.15
N PRO A 221 15.38 2.58 6.14
CA PRO A 221 16.76 2.77 6.60
C PRO A 221 17.51 3.89 5.87
N VAL A 222 17.29 4.06 4.55
CA VAL A 222 17.89 5.15 3.76
C VAL A 222 17.43 6.51 4.28
N THR A 223 16.11 6.69 4.41
CA THR A 223 15.55 7.96 4.89
C THR A 223 15.95 8.30 6.33
N ASP A 224 16.02 7.28 7.18
CA ASP A 224 16.42 7.46 8.59
C ASP A 224 17.91 7.78 8.70
N PHE A 225 18.77 7.20 7.86
CA PHE A 225 20.19 7.53 7.82
C PHE A 225 20.42 8.96 7.30
N LEU A 226 19.72 9.40 6.25
CA LEU A 226 19.77 10.80 5.81
C LEU A 226 19.39 11.78 6.93
N LYS A 227 18.38 11.46 7.74
CA LYS A 227 18.02 12.28 8.92
C LYS A 227 19.14 12.32 9.95
N LYS A 228 19.84 11.19 10.20
CA LYS A 228 21.00 11.14 11.10
C LYS A 228 22.15 12.03 10.62
N LEU A 229 22.30 12.19 9.31
CA LEU A 229 23.25 13.12 8.68
C LEU A 229 22.80 14.59 8.76
N GLY A 230 21.71 14.91 9.47
CA GLY A 230 21.20 16.28 9.64
C GLY A 230 20.49 16.86 8.42
N THR A 231 20.08 16.02 7.47
CA THR A 231 19.31 16.45 6.29
C THR A 231 17.80 16.37 6.56
N VAL A 232 17.02 16.95 5.66
CA VAL A 232 15.55 16.94 5.68
C VAL A 232 15.05 16.16 4.45
N PRO A 233 14.80 14.85 4.56
CA PRO A 233 14.20 14.08 3.49
C PRO A 233 12.76 14.52 3.25
N ILE A 234 12.41 14.77 1.99
CA ILE A 234 11.08 15.15 1.51
C ILE A 234 10.59 14.07 0.57
N MET A 235 9.38 13.59 0.76
CA MET A 235 8.86 12.44 0.03
C MET A 235 8.18 12.90 -1.27
N ALA A 236 8.67 12.46 -2.42
CA ALA A 236 8.13 12.81 -3.73
C ALA A 236 6.77 12.19 -4.03
N ASP A 237 6.42 11.06 -3.40
CA ASP A 237 5.12 10.40 -3.57
C ASP A 237 3.99 11.05 -2.75
N VAL A 238 4.33 11.97 -1.84
CA VAL A 238 3.37 12.79 -1.08
C VAL A 238 3.09 14.07 -1.88
N VAL A 239 2.19 13.97 -2.85
CA VAL A 239 1.88 15.01 -3.82
C VAL A 239 0.38 15.06 -4.14
N ASP A 240 -0.14 16.23 -4.57
CA ASP A 240 -1.44 16.27 -5.22
C ASP A 240 -1.36 15.52 -6.55
N ARG A 241 -2.02 14.36 -6.58
CA ARG A 241 -1.94 13.42 -7.71
C ARG A 241 -2.39 14.04 -9.04
N LYS A 242 -3.44 14.87 -9.01
CA LYS A 242 -3.98 15.50 -10.22
C LYS A 242 -3.01 16.54 -10.77
N ASP A 243 -2.42 17.34 -9.91
CA ASP A 243 -1.43 18.34 -10.31
C ASP A 243 -0.13 17.68 -10.77
N ALA A 244 0.37 16.68 -10.06
CA ALA A 244 1.55 15.91 -10.45
C ALA A 244 1.39 15.27 -11.84
N LEU A 245 0.24 14.68 -12.14
CA LEU A 245 -0.03 14.11 -13.47
C LEU A 245 -0.01 15.16 -14.58
N LYS A 246 -0.49 16.38 -14.33
CA LYS A 246 -0.38 17.50 -15.30
C LYS A 246 1.07 17.93 -15.49
N ARG A 247 1.82 18.09 -14.39
CA ARG A 247 3.24 18.46 -14.41
C ARG A 247 4.10 17.42 -15.11
N SER A 248 3.81 16.12 -14.90
CA SER A 248 4.56 15.04 -15.54
C SER A 248 4.59 15.13 -17.07
N ALA A 249 3.52 15.63 -17.67
CA ALA A 249 3.45 15.78 -19.13
C ALA A 249 4.47 16.81 -19.69
N LYS A 250 4.91 17.78 -18.88
CA LYS A 250 5.98 18.73 -19.26
C LYS A 250 7.36 18.07 -19.25
N VAL A 251 7.54 17.07 -18.41
CA VAL A 251 8.81 16.33 -18.27
C VAL A 251 8.88 15.21 -19.30
N SER A 252 7.82 14.40 -19.40
CA SER A 252 7.70 13.30 -20.36
C SER A 252 6.24 13.07 -20.79
N PRO A 253 5.84 13.50 -21.99
CA PRO A 253 4.48 13.31 -22.51
C PRO A 253 4.16 11.85 -22.89
N THR A 254 5.18 11.00 -22.98
CA THR A 254 5.06 9.60 -23.41
C THR A 254 5.05 8.61 -22.25
N LEU A 255 5.37 9.05 -21.03
CA LEU A 255 5.33 8.20 -19.84
C LEU A 255 3.89 7.78 -19.54
N LYS A 256 3.67 6.45 -19.39
CA LYS A 256 2.33 5.87 -19.25
C LYS A 256 2.03 5.36 -17.85
N TRP A 257 3.05 5.04 -17.03
CA TRP A 257 2.85 4.49 -15.69
C TRP A 257 2.40 5.56 -14.71
N GLU A 258 1.22 5.36 -14.15
CA GLU A 258 0.55 6.32 -13.26
C GLU A 258 1.42 6.77 -12.10
N LEU A 259 1.94 5.80 -11.32
CA LEU A 259 2.73 6.10 -10.12
C LEU A 259 4.05 6.80 -10.47
N SER A 260 4.70 6.39 -11.57
CA SER A 260 5.94 7.06 -12.03
C SER A 260 5.66 8.47 -12.54
N ARG A 261 4.50 8.72 -13.16
CA ARG A 261 4.09 10.08 -13.57
C ARG A 261 3.88 10.98 -12.35
N GLU A 262 3.28 10.47 -11.29
CA GLU A 262 3.14 11.23 -10.04
C GLU A 262 4.51 11.63 -9.48
N LEU A 263 5.49 10.72 -9.43
CA LEU A 263 6.85 11.01 -8.98
C LEU A 263 7.55 12.06 -9.85
N VAL A 264 7.47 11.90 -11.18
CA VAL A 264 8.10 12.85 -12.12
C VAL A 264 7.47 14.23 -12.02
N GLY A 265 6.15 14.31 -11.88
CA GLY A 265 5.44 15.57 -11.68
C GLY A 265 5.77 16.23 -10.34
N SER A 266 6.01 15.44 -9.30
CA SER A 266 6.47 15.92 -8.01
C SER A 266 7.86 16.54 -8.09
N ILE A 267 8.78 15.96 -8.87
CA ILE A 267 10.09 16.57 -9.09
C ILE A 267 9.95 17.97 -9.68
N ASP A 268 9.09 18.16 -10.72
CA ASP A 268 8.83 19.48 -11.32
C ASP A 268 8.28 20.49 -10.30
N GLU A 269 7.52 20.03 -9.31
CA GLU A 269 6.99 20.88 -8.24
C GLU A 269 8.08 21.33 -7.24
N HIS A 270 9.02 20.43 -6.94
CA HIS A 270 9.96 20.62 -5.85
C HIS A 270 11.36 21.05 -6.27
N ILE A 271 11.69 20.99 -7.57
CA ILE A 271 13.06 21.13 -8.09
C ILE A 271 13.79 22.40 -7.65
N ASP A 272 13.08 23.52 -7.50
CA ASP A 272 13.67 24.79 -7.09
C ASP A 272 13.81 24.93 -5.56
N LYS A 273 13.21 24.02 -4.79
CA LYS A 273 13.15 24.06 -3.33
C LYS A 273 14.06 23.04 -2.65
N ILE A 274 14.78 22.22 -3.43
CA ILE A 274 15.61 21.12 -2.93
C ILE A 274 17.08 21.31 -3.26
N ASP A 275 17.95 20.75 -2.45
CA ASP A 275 19.41 20.77 -2.65
C ASP A 275 19.87 19.59 -3.51
N GLY A 276 19.19 18.44 -3.44
CA GLY A 276 19.50 17.26 -4.22
C GLY A 276 18.37 16.21 -4.18
N MET A 277 18.56 15.14 -4.94
CA MET A 277 17.59 14.02 -5.01
C MET A 277 18.27 12.69 -4.74
N VAL A 278 17.55 11.79 -4.06
CA VAL A 278 17.89 10.37 -3.96
C VAL A 278 16.79 9.60 -4.68
N LEU A 279 17.14 8.96 -5.80
CA LEU A 279 16.25 8.04 -6.50
C LEU A 279 16.41 6.67 -5.85
N MET A 280 15.32 6.02 -5.52
CA MET A 280 15.35 4.65 -4.98
C MET A 280 14.41 3.75 -5.76
N SER A 281 14.94 2.69 -6.31
CA SER A 281 14.20 1.65 -7.02
C SER A 281 14.51 0.26 -6.45
N ALA A 282 13.60 -0.68 -6.66
CA ALA A 282 13.76 -2.07 -6.23
C ALA A 282 14.21 -2.95 -7.39
N PHE A 283 15.29 -3.69 -7.24
CA PHE A 283 15.81 -4.59 -8.28
C PHE A 283 14.87 -5.81 -8.51
N PRO A 284 14.71 -6.30 -9.75
CA PRO A 284 14.91 -5.67 -11.04
C PRO A 284 13.62 -4.99 -11.55
N CYS A 285 13.39 -3.72 -11.19
CA CYS A 285 12.23 -2.97 -11.67
C CYS A 285 12.53 -2.30 -13.02
N GLY A 286 11.96 -2.83 -14.11
CA GLY A 286 12.13 -2.26 -15.46
C GLY A 286 11.57 -0.84 -15.61
N PRO A 287 10.29 -0.58 -15.22
CA PRO A 287 9.73 0.77 -15.25
C PRO A 287 10.58 1.81 -14.51
N ASP A 288 10.99 1.53 -13.25
CA ASP A 288 11.75 2.48 -12.45
C ASP A 288 13.13 2.73 -13.04
N SER A 289 13.83 1.69 -13.53
CA SER A 289 15.14 1.85 -14.19
C SER A 289 15.08 2.79 -15.38
N MET A 290 14.02 2.73 -16.20
CA MET A 290 13.80 3.64 -17.32
C MET A 290 13.48 5.07 -16.86
N VAL A 291 12.66 5.21 -15.81
CA VAL A 291 12.24 6.49 -15.25
C VAL A 291 13.42 7.18 -14.56
N ASP A 292 14.22 6.46 -13.80
CA ASP A 292 15.41 6.97 -13.12
C ASP A 292 16.41 7.53 -14.14
N GLU A 293 16.69 6.81 -15.23
CA GLU A 293 17.56 7.28 -16.31
C GLU A 293 17.00 8.53 -17.00
N MET A 294 15.70 8.60 -17.21
CA MET A 294 15.04 9.78 -17.75
C MET A 294 15.18 10.98 -16.80
N ILE A 295 15.00 10.79 -15.50
CA ILE A 295 15.16 11.83 -14.49
C ILE A 295 16.60 12.36 -14.48
N ILE A 296 17.60 11.46 -14.44
CA ILE A 296 19.02 11.81 -14.45
C ILE A 296 19.37 12.65 -15.66
N ARG A 297 18.87 12.29 -16.83
CA ARG A 297 19.12 13.07 -18.07
C ARG A 297 18.42 14.42 -18.09
N LYS A 298 17.21 14.49 -17.55
CA LYS A 298 16.38 15.70 -17.58
C LYS A 298 16.83 16.75 -16.57
N PHE A 299 17.22 16.31 -15.37
CA PHE A 299 17.54 17.20 -14.24
C PHE A 299 19.03 17.28 -13.92
N ARG A 300 19.89 17.31 -14.97
CA ARG A 300 21.36 17.33 -14.84
C ARG A 300 21.93 18.47 -13.98
N GLY A 301 21.17 19.54 -13.77
CA GLY A 301 21.59 20.68 -12.94
C GLY A 301 21.50 20.43 -11.43
N LYS A 302 20.80 19.38 -10.99
CA LYS A 302 20.67 18.99 -9.58
C LYS A 302 21.55 17.79 -9.28
N PRO A 303 22.20 17.74 -8.11
CA PRO A 303 22.85 16.53 -7.63
C PRO A 303 21.84 15.39 -7.44
N ILE A 304 22.15 14.23 -7.99
CA ILE A 304 21.31 13.04 -7.94
C ILE A 304 22.14 11.85 -7.49
N LEU A 305 21.66 11.14 -6.47
CA LEU A 305 22.15 9.82 -6.10
C LEU A 305 21.11 8.78 -6.51
N ASN A 306 21.49 7.83 -7.36
CA ASN A 306 20.63 6.70 -7.73
C ASN A 306 21.00 5.45 -6.94
N ILE A 307 20.01 4.84 -6.26
CA ILE A 307 20.15 3.66 -5.42
C ILE A 307 19.16 2.60 -5.90
N THR A 308 19.69 1.45 -6.31
CA THR A 308 18.88 0.26 -6.56
C THR A 308 18.98 -0.64 -5.34
N LEU A 309 17.85 -0.97 -4.73
CA LEU A 309 17.75 -1.78 -3.52
C LEU A 309 17.49 -3.24 -3.88
N ASP A 310 18.22 -4.15 -3.26
CA ASP A 310 18.09 -5.61 -3.46
C ASP A 310 17.98 -6.33 -2.11
N ASP A 311 17.60 -7.62 -2.14
CA ASP A 311 17.49 -8.47 -0.94
C ASP A 311 18.87 -8.91 -0.38
N GLN A 312 19.92 -8.76 -1.18
CA GLN A 312 21.29 -9.17 -0.86
C GLN A 312 22.18 -8.02 -0.38
N ASP A 313 21.74 -6.77 -0.49
CA ASP A 313 22.58 -5.63 -0.17
C ASP A 313 22.78 -5.45 1.34
N GLY A 314 24.03 -5.43 1.75
CA GLY A 314 24.45 -4.98 3.08
C GLY A 314 24.33 -3.44 3.22
N THR A 315 24.01 -2.95 4.41
CA THR A 315 23.81 -1.52 4.66
C THR A 315 25.10 -0.67 4.58
N ALA A 316 26.29 -1.26 4.81
CA ALA A 316 27.55 -0.51 4.90
C ALA A 316 27.93 0.28 3.64
N GLY A 317 27.81 -0.34 2.47
CA GLY A 317 28.09 0.36 1.20
C GLY A 317 27.08 1.45 0.88
N LEU A 318 25.83 1.28 1.33
CA LEU A 318 24.77 2.25 1.17
C LEU A 318 25.01 3.50 2.03
N GLU A 319 25.37 3.32 3.29
CA GLU A 319 25.66 4.42 4.22
C GLU A 319 26.80 5.29 3.70
N THR A 320 27.91 4.71 3.24
CA THR A 320 29.04 5.45 2.64
C THR A 320 28.62 6.27 1.40
N ARG A 321 27.75 5.73 0.55
CA ARG A 321 27.25 6.46 -0.62
C ARG A 321 26.37 7.65 -0.21
N LEU A 322 25.54 7.50 0.82
CA LEU A 322 24.69 8.57 1.35
C LEU A 322 25.52 9.66 2.03
N GLU A 323 26.55 9.30 2.83
CA GLU A 323 27.50 10.24 3.42
C GLU A 323 28.19 11.07 2.34
N SER A 324 28.81 10.40 1.36
CA SER A 324 29.51 11.07 0.25
C SER A 324 28.56 12.01 -0.52
N PHE A 325 27.32 11.61 -0.74
CA PHE A 325 26.34 12.46 -1.39
C PHE A 325 26.01 13.73 -0.58
N VAL A 326 25.78 13.58 0.72
CA VAL A 326 25.49 14.72 1.62
C VAL A 326 26.69 15.66 1.71
N ASP A 327 27.92 15.13 1.75
CA ASP A 327 29.13 15.95 1.78
C ASP A 327 29.33 16.75 0.49
N ILE A 328 29.03 16.14 -0.66
CA ILE A 328 29.01 16.87 -1.96
C ILE A 328 28.00 18.03 -1.93
N LEU A 329 26.81 17.83 -1.35
CA LEU A 329 25.80 18.87 -1.24
C LEU A 329 26.27 20.01 -0.32
N ARG A 330 26.87 19.69 0.82
CA ARG A 330 27.44 20.67 1.77
C ARG A 330 28.54 21.51 1.11
N PHE A 331 29.44 20.85 0.40
CA PHE A 331 30.53 21.53 -0.31
C PHE A 331 30.02 22.50 -1.37
N LYS A 332 29.02 22.10 -2.18
CA LYS A 332 28.42 22.96 -3.19
C LYS A 332 27.63 24.12 -2.60
N GLY A 333 27.04 23.96 -1.42
CA GLY A 333 26.29 25.00 -0.71
C GLY A 333 27.17 25.99 0.10
N GLY A 334 28.50 25.84 0.09
CA GLY A 334 29.43 26.70 0.84
C GLY A 334 29.34 26.53 2.36
N THR A 335 28.77 25.45 2.84
CA THR A 335 28.61 25.12 4.27
C THR A 335 29.59 24.00 4.65
N LEU A 336 30.88 24.35 4.85
CA LEU A 336 31.82 23.56 5.63
C LEU A 336 32.01 24.24 6.98
#